data_5bd6670cabf3cdf42f66d68f5384d81a
#
_entry.id   5bd6670cabf3cdf42f66d68f5384d81a
#
_cell.length_a   1.000
_cell.length_b   1.000
_cell.length_c   1.000
_cell.angle_alpha   90.00
_cell.angle_beta   90.00
_cell.angle_gamma   90.00
#
_symmetry.space_group_name_H-M   'P 1'
#
loop_
_entity.id
_entity.type
_entity.pdbx_description
1 polymer ?
#
loop_
_entity_poly.entity_id
_entity_poly.type
_entity_poly.pdbx_seq_one_letter_code
_entity_poly.pdbx_strand_id
1 'polypeptide(L)'
;MSDTPQLVVHRDKELMAEAAAARLITKIVDAQSSRGSASVVLTGGRNGNGLLAALAASPARDAVDWSRLDLWWGDERFLPEGDPERNVTQAREALLDAVPLDPERVHAMPASDGPYGTDVEAAAAAYAEELAKAAAPENHATVPSFDVLLLGVGPDTHVASLFPEHPGVRETERMVIGVHGSPKPPPTRVSLTLPAIRTAREVWLLAAGEDKANAVAMALSGAGEIQAPAAGARGRARTLWLLDAAAASQLPRTMYPPASA
;
A
#
# COMPACT_ATOMS: atom_id res chain seq x y z
N MET A 1 5.12 -6.60 -21.79
CA MET A 1 4.82 -5.37 -21.04
C MET A 1 6.08 -4.97 -20.29
N SER A 2 6.43 -3.68 -20.26
CA SER A 2 7.71 -3.22 -19.70
C SER A 2 7.73 -3.47 -18.20
N ASP A 3 8.67 -4.30 -17.73
CA ASP A 3 8.91 -4.61 -16.31
C ASP A 3 9.62 -3.44 -15.59
N THR A 4 9.81 -2.33 -16.29
CA THR A 4 10.55 -1.16 -15.81
C THR A 4 9.60 -0.26 -15.02
N PRO A 5 9.90 0.01 -13.74
CA PRO A 5 9.10 0.93 -12.94
C PRO A 5 9.13 2.35 -13.51
N GLN A 6 8.00 3.03 -13.42
CA GLN A 6 7.89 4.43 -13.79
C GLN A 6 8.14 5.31 -12.57
N LEU A 7 8.97 6.32 -12.74
CA LEU A 7 9.30 7.29 -11.69
C LEU A 7 8.61 8.62 -11.98
N VAL A 8 7.92 9.16 -10.98
CA VAL A 8 7.34 10.50 -11.02
C VAL A 8 7.87 11.26 -9.81
N VAL A 9 8.68 12.28 -10.09
CA VAL A 9 9.31 13.09 -9.05
C VAL A 9 8.59 14.42 -8.94
N HIS A 10 8.12 14.74 -7.74
CA HIS A 10 7.46 15.98 -7.39
C HIS A 10 8.42 16.90 -6.65
N ARG A 11 8.16 18.20 -6.65
CA ARG A 11 9.01 19.19 -5.99
C ARG A 11 9.15 18.94 -4.48
N ASP A 12 8.05 18.60 -3.85
CA ASP A 12 7.94 18.40 -2.41
C ASP A 12 6.90 17.32 -2.06
N LYS A 13 6.84 16.92 -0.80
CA LYS A 13 5.96 15.86 -0.31
C LYS A 13 4.48 16.24 -0.36
N GLU A 14 4.16 17.52 -0.19
CA GLU A 14 2.80 18.03 -0.24
C GLU A 14 2.24 17.87 -1.66
N LEU A 15 2.98 18.34 -2.65
CA LEU A 15 2.60 18.21 -4.07
C LEU A 15 2.56 16.73 -4.50
N MET A 16 3.48 15.90 -3.98
CA MET A 16 3.42 14.45 -4.22
C MET A 16 2.12 13.83 -3.70
N ALA A 17 1.70 14.19 -2.48
CA ALA A 17 0.47 13.68 -1.88
C ALA A 17 -0.78 14.13 -2.67
N GLU A 18 -0.84 15.40 -3.05
CA GLU A 18 -1.95 15.96 -3.85
C GLU A 18 -2.03 15.30 -5.25
N ALA A 19 -0.89 15.15 -5.92
CA ALA A 19 -0.83 14.50 -7.23
C ALA A 19 -1.17 13.02 -7.16
N ALA A 20 -0.72 12.32 -6.12
CA ALA A 20 -1.07 10.92 -5.87
C ALA A 20 -2.57 10.75 -5.59
N ALA A 21 -3.17 11.65 -4.79
CA ALA A 21 -4.60 11.67 -4.51
C ALA A 21 -5.41 11.88 -5.81
N ALA A 22 -5.03 12.84 -6.65
CA ALA A 22 -5.70 13.09 -7.92
C ALA A 22 -5.63 11.86 -8.86
N ARG A 23 -4.46 11.20 -8.94
CA ARG A 23 -4.30 9.95 -9.70
C ARG A 23 -5.20 8.84 -9.15
N LEU A 24 -5.27 8.70 -7.83
CA LEU A 24 -6.09 7.67 -7.19
C LEU A 24 -7.57 7.88 -7.46
N ILE A 25 -8.08 9.11 -7.35
CA ILE A 25 -9.46 9.46 -7.71
C ILE A 25 -9.76 9.03 -9.14
N THR A 26 -8.90 9.40 -10.09
CA THR A 26 -9.08 9.05 -11.51
C THR A 26 -9.12 7.53 -11.70
N LYS A 27 -8.22 6.79 -11.06
CA LYS A 27 -8.19 5.33 -11.14
C LYS A 27 -9.44 4.67 -10.58
N ILE A 28 -9.93 5.17 -9.45
CA ILE A 28 -11.17 4.65 -8.85
C ILE A 28 -12.35 4.92 -9.78
N VAL A 29 -12.50 6.14 -10.28
CA VAL A 29 -13.60 6.52 -11.18
C VAL A 29 -13.56 5.71 -12.47
N ASP A 30 -12.39 5.53 -13.09
CA ASP A 30 -12.23 4.71 -14.30
C ASP A 30 -12.60 3.24 -14.04
N ALA A 31 -12.20 2.69 -12.91
CA ALA A 31 -12.54 1.32 -12.52
C ALA A 31 -14.06 1.17 -12.30
N GLN A 32 -14.68 2.09 -11.58
CA GLN A 32 -16.12 2.11 -11.33
C GLN A 32 -16.92 2.26 -12.63
N SER A 33 -16.47 3.11 -13.54
CA SER A 33 -17.12 3.32 -14.83
C SER A 33 -17.06 2.07 -15.72
N SER A 34 -15.96 1.32 -15.65
CA SER A 34 -15.76 0.14 -16.51
C SER A 34 -16.30 -1.16 -15.92
N ARG A 35 -16.32 -1.31 -14.58
CA ARG A 35 -16.67 -2.56 -13.90
C ARG A 35 -17.70 -2.43 -12.79
N GLY A 36 -18.16 -1.22 -12.51
CA GLY A 36 -19.15 -0.94 -11.48
C GLY A 36 -18.61 -0.80 -10.06
N SER A 37 -17.35 -1.16 -9.81
CA SER A 37 -16.69 -1.03 -8.50
C SER A 37 -15.18 -0.86 -8.66
N ALA A 38 -14.50 -0.46 -7.60
CA ALA A 38 -13.06 -0.39 -7.53
C ALA A 38 -12.54 -1.07 -6.26
N SER A 39 -11.29 -1.52 -6.27
CA SER A 39 -10.63 -2.17 -5.15
C SER A 39 -9.25 -1.56 -4.95
N VAL A 40 -8.99 -1.02 -3.76
CA VAL A 40 -7.76 -0.32 -3.40
C VAL A 40 -7.19 -0.87 -2.11
N VAL A 41 -5.88 -1.14 -2.12
CA VAL A 41 -5.14 -1.48 -0.91
C VAL A 41 -4.45 -0.22 -0.38
N LEU A 42 -4.76 0.13 0.87
CA LEU A 42 -4.22 1.29 1.56
C LEU A 42 -2.91 0.97 2.28
N THR A 43 -2.14 1.99 2.55
CA THR A 43 -0.92 1.94 3.36
C THR A 43 -0.97 2.98 4.46
N GLY A 44 -0.39 2.68 5.60
CA GLY A 44 -0.18 3.63 6.67
C GLY A 44 1.07 4.50 6.48
N GLY A 45 1.48 5.12 7.57
CA GLY A 45 2.65 5.98 7.62
C GLY A 45 2.43 7.37 7.05
N ARG A 46 3.44 8.23 7.14
CA ARG A 46 3.34 9.65 6.78
C ARG A 46 2.84 9.88 5.35
N ASN A 47 3.37 9.13 4.39
CA ASN A 47 3.04 9.34 2.98
C ASN A 47 1.65 8.78 2.64
N GLY A 48 1.28 7.62 3.20
CA GLY A 48 -0.06 7.04 3.03
C GLY A 48 -1.14 7.94 3.62
N ASN A 49 -0.97 8.37 4.86
CA ASN A 49 -1.92 9.26 5.54
C ASN A 49 -1.98 10.64 4.85
N GLY A 50 -0.84 11.15 4.37
CA GLY A 50 -0.78 12.40 3.61
C GLY A 50 -1.58 12.34 2.31
N LEU A 51 -1.50 11.22 1.59
CA LEU A 51 -2.33 10.98 0.40
C LEU A 51 -3.82 10.97 0.75
N LEU A 52 -4.21 10.26 1.81
CA LEU A 52 -5.62 10.20 2.24
C LEU A 52 -6.14 11.58 2.66
N ALA A 53 -5.36 12.36 3.39
CA ALA A 53 -5.70 13.73 3.77
C ALA A 53 -5.85 14.65 2.55
N ALA A 54 -4.95 14.54 1.58
CA ALA A 54 -5.04 15.29 0.32
C ALA A 54 -6.28 14.89 -0.49
N LEU A 55 -6.64 13.61 -0.49
CA LEU A 55 -7.85 13.11 -1.14
C LEU A 55 -9.09 13.65 -0.45
N ALA A 56 -9.13 13.67 0.89
CA ALA A 56 -10.22 14.24 1.67
C ALA A 56 -10.42 15.74 1.38
N ALA A 57 -9.34 16.48 1.14
CA ALA A 57 -9.38 17.90 0.82
C ALA A 57 -9.72 18.20 -0.66
N SER A 58 -9.61 17.20 -1.54
CA SER A 58 -9.82 17.39 -2.97
C SER A 58 -11.31 17.55 -3.31
N PRO A 59 -11.72 18.61 -4.03
CA PRO A 59 -13.09 18.70 -4.56
C PRO A 59 -13.46 17.55 -5.49
N ALA A 60 -12.48 16.95 -6.17
CA ALA A 60 -12.69 15.83 -7.08
C ALA A 60 -13.06 14.53 -6.37
N ARG A 61 -12.95 14.45 -5.03
CA ARG A 61 -13.39 13.28 -4.24
C ARG A 61 -14.86 12.94 -4.46
N ASP A 62 -15.69 13.95 -4.79
CA ASP A 62 -17.12 13.77 -5.00
C ASP A 62 -17.45 13.05 -6.33
N ALA A 63 -16.45 12.86 -7.20
CA ALA A 63 -16.60 12.02 -8.41
C ALA A 63 -16.57 10.53 -8.09
N VAL A 64 -16.08 10.13 -6.91
CA VAL A 64 -15.99 8.72 -6.49
C VAL A 64 -17.35 8.26 -5.94
N ASP A 65 -17.84 7.13 -6.42
CA ASP A 65 -18.92 6.40 -5.73
C ASP A 65 -18.33 5.60 -4.56
N TRP A 66 -18.30 6.22 -3.40
CA TRP A 66 -17.72 5.64 -2.18
C TRP A 66 -18.42 4.36 -1.72
N SER A 67 -19.69 4.17 -2.08
CA SER A 67 -20.42 2.94 -1.76
C SER A 67 -20.03 1.73 -2.60
N ARG A 68 -19.23 1.95 -3.64
CA ARG A 68 -18.73 0.92 -4.57
C ARG A 68 -17.21 0.80 -4.57
N LEU A 69 -16.59 1.09 -3.43
CA LEU A 69 -15.14 1.02 -3.24
C LEU A 69 -14.81 0.01 -2.16
N ASP A 70 -14.08 -1.05 -2.52
CA ASP A 70 -13.50 -1.99 -1.58
C ASP A 70 -12.14 -1.49 -1.12
N LEU A 71 -11.98 -1.35 0.20
CA LEU A 71 -10.75 -0.90 0.84
C LEU A 71 -10.12 -2.03 1.65
N TRP A 72 -8.84 -2.27 1.39
CA TRP A 72 -8.00 -3.27 2.02
C TRP A 72 -6.75 -2.61 2.59
N TRP A 73 -5.98 -3.33 3.39
CA TRP A 73 -4.68 -2.85 3.91
C TRP A 73 -3.54 -3.76 3.48
N GLY A 74 -2.38 -3.16 3.21
CA GLY A 74 -1.16 -3.89 2.87
C GLY A 74 -0.50 -4.52 4.10
N ASP A 75 -0.62 -3.86 5.24
CA ASP A 75 -0.19 -4.34 6.55
C ASP A 75 -0.92 -3.61 7.67
N GLU A 76 -0.83 -4.16 8.86
CA GLU A 76 -1.39 -3.55 10.06
C GLU A 76 -0.56 -3.87 11.31
N ARG A 77 -0.53 -2.92 12.22
CA ARG A 77 0.00 -3.12 13.56
C ARG A 77 -0.99 -3.97 14.33
N PHE A 78 -0.52 -5.12 14.84
CA PHE A 78 -1.37 -6.04 15.59
C PHE A 78 -1.55 -5.54 17.02
N LEU A 79 -2.43 -4.56 17.16
CA LEU A 79 -2.78 -3.82 18.36
C LEU A 79 -4.29 -3.87 18.57
N PRO A 80 -4.80 -3.47 19.76
CA PRO A 80 -6.23 -3.40 20.03
C PRO A 80 -7.00 -2.51 19.03
N GLU A 81 -8.29 -2.77 18.88
CA GLU A 81 -9.17 -1.96 18.03
C GLU A 81 -9.19 -0.50 18.53
N GLY A 82 -9.12 0.44 17.61
CA GLY A 82 -9.10 1.87 17.91
C GLY A 82 -7.74 2.41 18.41
N ASP A 83 -6.72 1.57 18.55
CA ASP A 83 -5.39 2.05 18.90
C ASP A 83 -4.90 3.08 17.87
N PRO A 84 -4.38 4.26 18.29
CA PRO A 84 -3.97 5.32 17.38
C PRO A 84 -2.79 4.95 16.48
N GLU A 85 -2.04 3.91 16.81
CA GLU A 85 -0.95 3.41 15.96
C GLU A 85 -1.43 2.44 14.87
N ARG A 86 -2.70 2.04 14.87
CA ARG A 86 -3.24 1.21 13.80
C ARG A 86 -3.45 2.02 12.51
N ASN A 87 -3.09 1.42 11.39
CA ASN A 87 -3.25 2.03 10.06
C ASN A 87 -4.72 2.34 9.75
N VAL A 88 -5.65 1.45 10.11
CA VAL A 88 -7.09 1.67 9.92
C VAL A 88 -7.60 2.84 10.75
N THR A 89 -7.16 3.01 11.99
CA THR A 89 -7.53 4.14 12.85
C THR A 89 -7.10 5.46 12.20
N GLN A 90 -5.86 5.53 11.76
CA GLN A 90 -5.31 6.71 11.09
C GLN A 90 -6.00 7.00 9.75
N ALA A 91 -6.35 5.96 8.99
CA ALA A 91 -7.09 6.12 7.74
C ALA A 91 -8.51 6.65 7.97
N ARG A 92 -9.20 6.22 9.04
CA ARG A 92 -10.51 6.77 9.42
C ARG A 92 -10.43 8.25 9.70
N GLU A 93 -9.49 8.67 10.52
CA GLU A 93 -9.26 10.08 10.84
C GLU A 93 -8.92 10.92 9.60
N ALA A 94 -8.09 10.39 8.70
CA ALA A 94 -7.62 11.13 7.52
C ALA A 94 -8.68 11.26 6.42
N LEU A 95 -9.54 10.25 6.23
CA LEU A 95 -10.48 10.21 5.10
C LEU A 95 -11.78 9.45 5.41
N LEU A 96 -11.69 8.21 5.97
CA LEU A 96 -12.80 7.26 5.84
C LEU A 96 -14.06 7.72 6.56
N ASP A 97 -13.92 8.42 7.69
CA ASP A 97 -15.07 8.96 8.44
C ASP A 97 -15.72 10.19 7.76
N ALA A 98 -15.07 10.76 6.75
CA ALA A 98 -15.55 11.93 6.01
C ALA A 98 -16.28 11.60 4.70
N VAL A 99 -16.37 10.32 4.32
CA VAL A 99 -16.95 9.89 3.05
C VAL A 99 -17.96 8.75 3.26
N PRO A 100 -19.01 8.65 2.40
CA PRO A 100 -20.10 7.70 2.57
C PRO A 100 -19.72 6.29 2.07
N LEU A 101 -18.74 5.66 2.73
CA LEU A 101 -18.35 4.28 2.47
C LEU A 101 -19.45 3.30 2.87
N ASP A 102 -19.53 2.19 2.15
CA ASP A 102 -20.24 1.00 2.62
C ASP A 102 -19.36 0.28 3.65
N PRO A 103 -19.79 0.13 4.91
CA PRO A 103 -19.00 -0.52 5.95
C PRO A 103 -18.63 -1.97 5.61
N GLU A 104 -19.45 -2.68 4.83
CA GLU A 104 -19.18 -4.06 4.42
C GLU A 104 -18.03 -4.16 3.39
N ARG A 105 -17.63 -3.03 2.81
CA ARG A 105 -16.53 -2.93 1.85
C ARG A 105 -15.24 -2.38 2.46
N VAL A 106 -15.21 -2.16 3.77
CA VAL A 106 -14.02 -1.73 4.50
C VAL A 106 -13.43 -2.94 5.22
N HIS A 107 -12.44 -3.54 4.61
CA HIS A 107 -11.82 -4.81 5.03
C HIS A 107 -10.58 -4.54 5.88
N ALA A 108 -10.79 -4.20 7.15
CA ALA A 108 -9.70 -3.98 8.10
C ALA A 108 -9.06 -5.31 8.54
N MET A 109 -7.74 -5.32 8.71
CA MET A 109 -7.06 -6.47 9.31
C MET A 109 -7.48 -6.63 10.78
N PRO A 110 -7.59 -7.89 11.29
CA PRO A 110 -8.04 -8.13 12.66
C PRO A 110 -7.19 -7.43 13.72
N ALA A 111 -7.83 -7.00 14.79
CA ALA A 111 -7.18 -6.41 15.96
C ALA A 111 -6.75 -7.48 16.97
N SER A 112 -5.83 -7.14 17.87
CA SER A 112 -5.28 -8.07 18.87
C SER A 112 -6.22 -8.37 20.04
N ASP A 113 -7.31 -7.62 20.17
CA ASP A 113 -8.41 -7.84 21.11
C ASP A 113 -9.70 -8.32 20.43
N GLY A 114 -9.62 -8.68 19.16
CA GLY A 114 -10.71 -9.22 18.34
C GLY A 114 -10.91 -10.74 18.51
N PRO A 115 -11.61 -11.38 17.56
CA PRO A 115 -11.98 -12.81 17.65
C PRO A 115 -10.81 -13.78 17.77
N TYR A 116 -9.63 -13.37 17.31
CA TYR A 116 -8.42 -14.21 17.30
C TYR A 116 -7.49 -13.91 18.50
N GLY A 117 -7.89 -12.99 19.39
CA GLY A 117 -7.07 -12.58 20.52
C GLY A 117 -5.66 -12.17 20.09
N THR A 118 -4.65 -12.65 20.79
CA THR A 118 -3.24 -12.36 20.51
C THR A 118 -2.59 -13.30 19.49
N ASP A 119 -3.37 -14.19 18.86
CA ASP A 119 -2.87 -15.13 17.84
C ASP A 119 -2.81 -14.42 16.47
N VAL A 120 -1.65 -13.87 16.15
CA VAL A 120 -1.43 -13.15 14.89
C VAL A 120 -1.46 -14.07 13.67
N GLU A 121 -1.11 -15.35 13.82
CA GLU A 121 -1.19 -16.31 12.71
C GLU A 121 -2.64 -16.64 12.38
N ALA A 122 -3.51 -16.81 13.38
CA ALA A 122 -4.94 -16.97 13.18
C ALA A 122 -5.57 -15.72 12.54
N ALA A 123 -5.17 -14.53 12.98
CA ALA A 123 -5.59 -13.25 12.40
C ALA A 123 -5.18 -13.12 10.93
N ALA A 124 -3.94 -13.48 10.60
CA ALA A 124 -3.44 -13.48 9.22
C ALA A 124 -4.18 -14.48 8.33
N ALA A 125 -4.43 -15.70 8.84
CA ALA A 125 -5.21 -16.71 8.13
C ALA A 125 -6.64 -16.27 7.85
N ALA A 126 -7.28 -15.61 8.82
CA ALA A 126 -8.64 -15.07 8.64
C ALA A 126 -8.70 -13.98 7.59
N TYR A 127 -7.70 -13.08 7.54
CA TYR A 127 -7.63 -12.06 6.50
C TYR A 127 -7.38 -12.67 5.11
N ALA A 128 -6.56 -13.72 5.03
CA ALA A 128 -6.37 -14.47 3.79
C ALA A 128 -7.68 -15.12 3.29
N GLU A 129 -8.50 -15.66 4.20
CA GLU A 129 -9.82 -16.19 3.85
C GLU A 129 -10.78 -15.11 3.36
N GLU A 130 -10.76 -13.93 3.97
CA GLU A 130 -11.57 -12.78 3.53
C GLU A 130 -11.17 -12.33 2.12
N LEU A 131 -9.87 -12.23 1.84
CA LEU A 131 -9.37 -11.97 0.50
C LEU A 131 -9.81 -13.03 -0.51
N ALA A 132 -9.73 -14.31 -0.14
CA ALA A 132 -10.14 -15.40 -1.00
C ALA A 132 -11.65 -15.39 -1.31
N LYS A 133 -12.49 -15.03 -0.34
CA LYS A 133 -13.95 -14.87 -0.54
C LYS A 133 -14.28 -13.73 -1.50
N ALA A 134 -13.50 -12.66 -1.50
CA ALA A 134 -13.67 -11.52 -2.40
C ALA A 134 -13.01 -11.72 -3.77
N ALA A 135 -12.20 -12.77 -3.93
CA ALA A 135 -11.57 -13.10 -5.20
C ALA A 135 -12.58 -13.69 -6.20
N ALA A 136 -12.28 -13.53 -7.51
CA ALA A 136 -13.06 -14.12 -8.58
C ALA A 136 -12.83 -15.66 -8.63
N PRO A 137 -13.79 -16.49 -8.26
CA PRO A 137 -13.59 -17.94 -8.16
C PRO A 137 -13.31 -18.62 -9.50
N GLU A 138 -13.80 -18.05 -10.59
CA GLU A 138 -13.60 -18.55 -11.95
C GLU A 138 -12.13 -18.52 -12.41
N ASN A 139 -11.29 -17.71 -11.75
CA ASN A 139 -9.87 -17.58 -12.09
C ASN A 139 -8.96 -18.33 -11.11
N HIS A 140 -9.50 -19.09 -10.17
CA HIS A 140 -8.75 -19.72 -9.06
C HIS A 140 -7.89 -18.70 -8.28
N ALA A 141 -8.32 -17.46 -8.26
CA ALA A 141 -7.61 -16.39 -7.56
C ALA A 141 -7.78 -16.55 -6.05
N THR A 142 -6.73 -16.26 -5.30
CA THR A 142 -6.71 -16.29 -3.83
C THR A 142 -6.82 -14.90 -3.21
N VAL A 143 -6.79 -13.86 -4.06
CA VAL A 143 -6.98 -12.46 -3.67
C VAL A 143 -7.79 -11.74 -4.75
N PRO A 144 -8.53 -10.67 -4.40
CA PRO A 144 -9.25 -9.89 -5.38
C PRO A 144 -8.31 -9.17 -6.35
N SER A 145 -8.82 -8.79 -7.50
CA SER A 145 -8.05 -7.98 -8.45
C SER A 145 -7.99 -6.53 -7.96
N PHE A 146 -6.97 -6.20 -7.17
CA PHE A 146 -6.74 -4.83 -6.72
C PHE A 146 -6.42 -3.92 -7.91
N ASP A 147 -7.14 -2.81 -8.02
CA ASP A 147 -6.88 -1.80 -9.06
C ASP A 147 -5.60 -1.03 -8.77
N VAL A 148 -5.44 -0.60 -7.52
CA VAL A 148 -4.26 0.08 -7.01
C VAL A 148 -3.90 -0.50 -5.65
N LEU A 149 -2.63 -0.81 -5.46
CA LEU A 149 -2.05 -1.18 -4.19
C LEU A 149 -1.00 -0.14 -3.82
N LEU A 150 -1.25 0.56 -2.72
CA LEU A 150 -0.36 1.60 -2.20
C LEU A 150 0.63 0.99 -1.20
N LEU A 151 1.89 1.40 -1.28
CA LEU A 151 2.95 1.03 -0.35
C LEU A 151 3.76 2.25 0.05
N GLY A 152 4.00 2.42 1.34
CA GLY A 152 5.08 3.28 1.81
C GLY A 152 6.42 2.54 1.71
N VAL A 153 7.51 3.27 1.53
CA VAL A 153 8.87 2.72 1.54
C VAL A 153 9.59 3.16 2.81
N GLY A 154 10.07 2.19 3.58
CA GLY A 154 10.89 2.47 4.76
C GLY A 154 12.32 2.91 4.40
N PRO A 155 13.04 3.59 5.30
CA PRO A 155 14.44 3.96 5.07
C PRO A 155 15.38 2.75 4.95
N ASP A 156 14.91 1.57 5.39
CA ASP A 156 15.55 0.25 5.26
C ASP A 156 15.04 -0.54 4.06
N THR A 157 14.29 0.06 3.17
CA THR A 157 13.66 -0.53 1.97
C THR A 157 12.43 -1.40 2.21
N HIS A 158 11.95 -1.56 3.47
CA HIS A 158 10.75 -2.36 3.71
C HIS A 158 9.52 -1.76 3.01
N VAL A 159 8.61 -2.63 2.61
CA VAL A 159 7.26 -2.30 2.17
C VAL A 159 6.27 -3.15 2.98
N ALA A 160 5.07 -2.64 3.24
CA ALA A 160 4.14 -3.26 4.18
C ALA A 160 4.89 -3.60 5.49
N SER A 161 4.79 -4.81 6.00
CA SER A 161 5.66 -5.30 7.09
C SER A 161 6.62 -6.40 6.63
N LEU A 162 7.14 -6.26 5.40
CA LEU A 162 8.17 -7.12 4.82
C LEU A 162 9.52 -6.41 4.95
N PHE A 163 10.33 -6.86 5.92
CA PHE A 163 11.62 -6.26 6.25
C PHE A 163 12.78 -6.99 5.57
N PRO A 164 13.87 -6.27 5.24
CA PRO A 164 15.07 -6.89 4.68
C PRO A 164 15.55 -8.07 5.52
N GLU A 165 15.93 -9.17 4.85
CA GLU A 165 16.45 -10.39 5.45
C GLU A 165 15.50 -11.11 6.45
N HIS A 166 14.37 -10.52 6.78
CA HIS A 166 13.37 -11.09 7.69
C HIS A 166 12.61 -12.26 7.03
N PRO A 167 12.14 -13.27 7.80
CA PRO A 167 11.42 -14.42 7.21
C PRO A 167 10.25 -14.06 6.29
N GLY A 168 9.50 -13.00 6.60
CA GLY A 168 8.33 -12.59 5.84
C GLY A 168 8.61 -12.24 4.37
N VAL A 169 9.78 -11.67 4.06
CA VAL A 169 10.13 -11.34 2.68
C VAL A 169 10.45 -12.59 1.84
N ARG A 170 10.72 -13.71 2.48
CA ARG A 170 11.01 -15.00 1.84
C ARG A 170 9.77 -15.87 1.61
N GLU A 171 8.60 -15.39 2.05
CA GLU A 171 7.34 -16.11 1.86
C GLU A 171 6.94 -16.14 0.38
N THR A 172 6.64 -17.31 -0.15
CA THR A 172 6.34 -17.51 -1.56
C THR A 172 4.98 -18.14 -1.84
N GLU A 173 4.28 -18.63 -0.81
CA GLU A 173 3.03 -19.38 -0.97
C GLU A 173 1.84 -18.65 -0.34
N ARG A 174 1.97 -18.17 0.89
CA ARG A 174 0.88 -17.52 1.60
C ARG A 174 0.69 -16.08 1.11
N MET A 175 -0.57 -15.64 1.04
CA MET A 175 -0.92 -14.27 0.67
C MET A 175 -0.83 -13.30 1.84
N VAL A 176 -1.08 -13.79 3.06
CA VAL A 176 -1.04 -13.01 4.30
C VAL A 176 -0.25 -13.79 5.35
N ILE A 177 0.55 -13.08 6.12
CA ILE A 177 1.37 -13.64 7.20
C ILE A 177 1.25 -12.84 8.48
N GLY A 178 1.40 -13.52 9.61
CA GLY A 178 1.77 -12.90 10.87
C GLY A 178 3.27 -12.55 10.85
N VAL A 179 3.61 -11.37 11.31
CA VAL A 179 5.00 -10.91 11.44
C VAL A 179 5.35 -10.84 12.91
N HIS A 180 6.43 -11.52 13.29
CA HIS A 180 6.97 -11.55 14.66
C HIS A 180 8.32 -10.86 14.69
N GLY A 181 8.61 -10.15 15.78
CA GLY A 181 9.93 -9.54 15.96
C GLY A 181 10.28 -8.50 14.89
N SER A 182 9.30 -7.72 14.43
CA SER A 182 9.56 -6.60 13.52
C SER A 182 10.69 -5.72 14.06
N PRO A 183 11.66 -5.31 13.24
CA PRO A 183 12.75 -4.43 13.69
C PRO A 183 12.28 -3.04 14.06
N LYS A 184 11.01 -2.72 13.79
CA LYS A 184 10.35 -1.47 14.18
C LYS A 184 9.14 -1.76 15.06
N PRO A 185 8.93 -1.00 16.15
CA PRO A 185 7.77 -1.18 16.99
C PRO A 185 6.47 -0.83 16.25
N PRO A 186 5.34 -1.48 16.59
CA PRO A 186 5.23 -2.65 17.45
C PRO A 186 5.82 -3.91 16.76
N PRO A 187 6.27 -4.92 17.56
CA PRO A 187 6.98 -6.07 16.98
C PRO A 187 6.08 -7.07 16.25
N THR A 188 4.78 -7.05 16.52
CA THR A 188 3.81 -7.99 15.93
C THR A 188 2.92 -7.27 14.92
N ARG A 189 2.81 -7.84 13.71
CA ARG A 189 2.06 -7.24 12.62
C ARG A 189 1.38 -8.30 11.77
N VAL A 190 0.37 -7.89 11.01
CA VAL A 190 -0.20 -8.67 9.90
C VAL A 190 0.24 -8.01 8.61
N SER A 191 0.65 -8.79 7.60
CA SER A 191 1.14 -8.24 6.35
C SER A 191 0.74 -9.08 5.14
N LEU A 192 0.41 -8.40 4.05
CA LEU A 192 0.45 -9.02 2.73
C LEU A 192 1.90 -9.42 2.40
N THR A 193 2.04 -10.49 1.62
CA THR A 193 3.32 -10.98 1.11
C THR A 193 3.65 -10.39 -0.26
N LEU A 194 4.87 -10.57 -0.75
CA LEU A 194 5.21 -10.20 -2.13
C LEU A 194 4.34 -10.91 -3.18
N PRO A 195 4.03 -12.22 -3.04
CA PRO A 195 3.05 -12.87 -3.92
C PRO A 195 1.70 -12.16 -3.97
N ALA A 196 1.14 -11.77 -2.82
CA ALA A 196 -0.13 -11.03 -2.77
C ALA A 196 -0.03 -9.64 -3.41
N ILE A 197 1.03 -8.88 -3.09
CA ILE A 197 1.28 -7.55 -3.65
C ILE A 197 1.34 -7.61 -5.19
N ARG A 198 1.99 -8.62 -5.73
CA ARG A 198 2.19 -8.81 -7.18
C ARG A 198 0.93 -9.16 -7.96
N THR A 199 -0.17 -9.46 -7.28
CA THR A 199 -1.46 -9.67 -7.95
C THR A 199 -2.16 -8.38 -8.35
N ALA A 200 -1.79 -7.25 -7.74
CA ALA A 200 -2.37 -5.95 -8.04
C ALA A 200 -2.11 -5.52 -9.49
N ARG A 201 -3.07 -4.85 -10.09
CA ARG A 201 -2.90 -4.26 -11.45
C ARG A 201 -1.82 -3.19 -11.42
N GLU A 202 -1.93 -2.26 -10.51
CA GLU A 202 -0.91 -1.24 -10.29
C GLU A 202 -0.41 -1.28 -8.85
N VAL A 203 0.90 -1.21 -8.66
CA VAL A 203 1.55 -1.00 -7.37
C VAL A 203 2.19 0.37 -7.37
N TRP A 204 1.83 1.19 -6.40
CA TRP A 204 2.36 2.54 -6.23
C TRP A 204 3.19 2.62 -4.95
N LEU A 205 4.47 2.91 -5.09
CA LEU A 205 5.40 3.08 -3.98
C LEU A 205 5.56 4.58 -3.70
N LEU A 206 5.30 4.97 -2.46
CA LEU A 206 5.30 6.35 -1.99
C LEU A 206 6.54 6.59 -1.13
N ALA A 207 7.41 7.48 -1.55
CA ALA A 207 8.57 7.85 -0.75
C ALA A 207 8.85 9.36 -0.83
N ALA A 208 8.88 10.01 0.32
CA ALA A 208 9.20 11.43 0.45
C ALA A 208 10.12 11.66 1.65
N GLY A 209 11.05 12.59 1.48
CA GLY A 209 12.04 12.96 2.47
C GLY A 209 13.42 12.38 2.18
N GLU A 210 14.44 13.10 2.62
CA GLU A 210 15.84 12.73 2.42
C GLU A 210 16.20 11.39 3.12
N ASP A 211 15.51 11.07 4.22
CA ASP A 211 15.64 9.80 4.93
C ASP A 211 15.28 8.57 4.07
N LYS A 212 14.63 8.77 2.93
CA LYS A 212 14.27 7.71 1.97
C LYS A 212 15.24 7.58 0.79
N ALA A 213 16.10 8.55 0.57
CA ALA A 213 16.93 8.63 -0.65
C ALA A 213 17.80 7.38 -0.87
N ASN A 214 18.45 6.88 0.18
CA ASN A 214 19.25 5.65 0.11
C ASN A 214 18.40 4.42 -0.24
N ALA A 215 17.24 4.28 0.40
CA ALA A 215 16.33 3.15 0.16
C ALA A 215 15.80 3.14 -1.27
N VAL A 216 15.41 4.32 -1.77
CA VAL A 216 14.92 4.50 -3.14
C VAL A 216 16.03 4.14 -4.14
N ALA A 217 17.24 4.66 -3.94
CA ALA A 217 18.38 4.37 -4.81
C ALA A 217 18.73 2.87 -4.78
N MET A 218 18.75 2.25 -3.62
CA MET A 218 19.03 0.81 -3.47
C MET A 218 18.00 -0.05 -4.20
N ALA A 219 16.72 0.22 -3.97
CA ALA A 219 15.64 -0.56 -4.59
C ALA A 219 15.60 -0.44 -6.12
N LEU A 220 15.97 0.72 -6.67
CA LEU A 220 15.93 1.00 -8.12
C LEU A 220 17.25 0.67 -8.84
N SER A 221 18.33 0.34 -8.13
CA SER A 221 19.63 -0.01 -8.73
C SER A 221 19.87 -1.51 -8.89
N GLY A 222 18.81 -2.32 -8.79
CA GLY A 222 18.90 -3.76 -9.06
C GLY A 222 19.22 -4.62 -7.83
N ALA A 223 19.01 -4.10 -6.61
CA ALA A 223 19.08 -4.92 -5.40
C ALA A 223 18.05 -6.05 -5.43
N GLY A 224 18.40 -7.20 -4.86
CA GLY A 224 17.47 -8.33 -4.72
C GLY A 224 16.37 -8.04 -3.70
N GLU A 225 15.18 -8.62 -3.90
CA GLU A 225 14.00 -8.37 -3.06
C GLU A 225 14.16 -8.79 -1.60
N ILE A 226 15.05 -9.71 -1.30
CA ILE A 226 15.35 -10.13 0.08
C ILE A 226 16.10 -9.02 0.81
N GLN A 227 17.04 -8.35 0.13
CA GLN A 227 17.82 -7.25 0.67
C GLN A 227 17.08 -5.93 0.61
N ALA A 228 16.23 -5.76 -0.39
CA ALA A 228 15.44 -4.56 -0.63
C ALA A 228 14.00 -4.94 -1.02
N PRO A 229 13.11 -5.22 -0.08
CA PRO A 229 11.73 -5.66 -0.37
C PRO A 229 10.99 -4.75 -1.34
N ALA A 230 11.24 -3.45 -1.30
CA ALA A 230 10.65 -2.48 -2.23
C ALA A 230 11.00 -2.79 -3.71
N ALA A 231 12.16 -3.39 -3.99
CA ALA A 231 12.55 -3.82 -5.33
C ALA A 231 11.68 -4.98 -5.86
N GLY A 232 11.12 -5.77 -4.94
CA GLY A 232 10.25 -6.90 -5.25
C GLY A 232 8.78 -6.52 -5.45
N ALA A 233 8.36 -5.34 -5.03
CA ALA A 233 6.98 -4.88 -5.12
C ALA A 233 6.66 -4.41 -6.54
N ARG A 234 5.87 -5.19 -7.27
CA ARG A 234 5.55 -4.94 -8.69
C ARG A 234 4.08 -5.17 -8.97
N GLY A 235 3.51 -4.30 -9.81
CA GLY A 235 2.17 -4.48 -10.36
C GLY A 235 2.17 -5.25 -11.66
N ARG A 236 1.08 -5.96 -11.96
CA ARG A 236 0.95 -6.74 -13.21
C ARG A 236 0.91 -5.87 -14.47
N ALA A 237 0.33 -4.68 -14.36
CA ALA A 237 0.21 -3.73 -15.47
C ALA A 237 1.18 -2.56 -15.31
N ARG A 238 1.43 -2.11 -14.08
CA ARG A 238 2.24 -0.93 -13.82
C ARG A 238 2.84 -0.94 -12.42
N THR A 239 4.09 -0.52 -12.33
CA THR A 239 4.75 -0.18 -11.06
C THR A 239 5.12 1.29 -11.11
N LEU A 240 4.62 2.08 -10.15
CA LEU A 240 4.80 3.52 -10.12
C LEU A 240 5.49 3.93 -8.81
N TRP A 241 6.60 4.62 -8.94
CA TRP A 241 7.28 5.26 -7.82
C TRP A 241 6.91 6.73 -7.80
N LEU A 242 6.20 7.15 -6.76
CA LEU A 242 5.82 8.52 -6.49
C LEU A 242 6.78 9.08 -5.44
N LEU A 243 7.64 9.97 -5.86
CA LEU A 243 8.75 10.49 -5.09
C LEU A 243 8.64 12.01 -4.95
N ASP A 244 9.21 12.56 -3.87
CA ASP A 244 9.59 13.96 -3.87
C ASP A 244 11.07 14.12 -4.27
N ALA A 245 11.49 15.35 -4.52
CA ALA A 245 12.86 15.66 -4.94
C ALA A 245 13.91 15.20 -3.91
N ALA A 246 13.58 15.24 -2.62
CA ALA A 246 14.47 14.81 -1.55
C ALA A 246 14.68 13.29 -1.57
N ALA A 247 13.63 12.51 -1.70
CA ALA A 247 13.71 11.05 -1.82
C ALA A 247 14.41 10.59 -3.11
N ALA A 248 14.32 11.39 -4.19
CA ALA A 248 14.98 11.11 -5.46
C ALA A 248 16.43 11.59 -5.55
N SER A 249 16.95 12.26 -4.52
CA SER A 249 18.24 12.99 -4.57
C SER A 249 19.46 12.14 -4.89
N GLN A 250 19.41 10.83 -4.63
CA GLN A 250 20.50 9.90 -4.92
C GLN A 250 20.30 9.09 -6.21
N LEU A 251 19.21 9.33 -6.94
CA LEU A 251 19.00 8.69 -8.24
C LEU A 251 19.77 9.43 -9.34
N PRO A 252 20.35 8.69 -10.31
CA PRO A 252 20.89 9.30 -11.52
C PRO A 252 19.80 10.10 -12.25
N ARG A 253 20.12 11.32 -12.66
CA ARG A 253 19.18 12.18 -13.41
C ARG A 253 18.71 11.58 -14.74
N THR A 254 19.40 10.58 -15.24
CA THR A 254 19.01 9.84 -16.43
C THR A 254 17.82 8.92 -16.21
N MET A 255 17.46 8.63 -14.94
CA MET A 255 16.32 7.77 -14.60
C MET A 255 14.97 8.49 -14.57
N TYR A 256 14.97 9.81 -14.50
CA TYR A 256 13.73 10.61 -14.51
C TYR A 256 13.98 11.97 -15.20
N PRO A 257 12.99 12.47 -15.97
CA PRO A 257 13.11 13.81 -16.53
C PRO A 257 13.15 14.84 -15.40
N PRO A 258 13.86 15.99 -15.60
CA PRO A 258 13.85 17.06 -14.61
C PRO A 258 12.40 17.48 -14.34
N ALA A 259 12.07 17.70 -13.07
CA ALA A 259 10.79 18.27 -12.70
C ALA A 259 10.60 19.55 -13.51
N SER A 260 9.52 19.65 -14.24
CA SER A 260 9.15 20.90 -14.92
C SER A 260 9.10 22.02 -13.88
N ALA A 261 9.88 23.06 -14.14
CA ALA A 261 10.00 24.22 -13.28
C ALA A 261 8.66 24.94 -13.08
#